data_ab0fbb6f79817809fa07b16435b6e11d
#
_entry.id   ab0fbb6f79817809fa07b16435b6e11d
#
_cell.length_a   1.000
_cell.length_b   1.000
_cell.length_c   1.000
_cell.angle_alpha   90.00
_cell.angle_beta   90.00
_cell.angle_gamma   90.00
#
_symmetry.space_group_name_H-M   'P 1'
#
loop_
_entity.id
_entity.type
_entity.pdbx_description
1 polymer ?
#
loop_
_entity_poly.entity_id
_entity_poly.type
_entity_poly.pdbx_seq_one_letter_code
_entity_poly.pdbx_strand_id
1 'polypeptide(L)'
;MSRLALAMVLPLALPFAASAGTLKLYTSQPNEDAQKTVDAFQAAHPDVTVEWVRDGTTQLMARMAAETEAGVPTPDILLIADTVTLEGMAQEGQLAAYQSPEAENYDPALYSDQGYYYSTKLITTGIVYHTGAGAVPSSWADLAGADYKGMVAMPSPLYSGAALIHLATLTTNDDLGWDYYQALADNDTRAEGGNGAVFKAVASGEKPYGVLVDYMALRARAEGSPVEFVFPDEGLTYVTEPVAIMADAPNRADAEKFVDFVLSEAGQELVVEMGYIPARNGVDSPEGFPARDSLKLMEFDAARTLADTEANKTRFSEVFGVQ
;
A
#
# COMPACT_ATOMS: atom_id res chain seq x y z
N MET A 1 -43.00 48.39 52.15
CA MET A 1 -41.61 48.05 51.83
C MET A 1 -41.59 46.70 51.20
N SER A 2 -41.73 46.63 49.86
CA SER A 2 -41.75 45.35 49.09
C SER A 2 -40.32 45.03 48.64
N ARG A 3 -39.81 43.84 49.03
CA ARG A 3 -38.50 43.33 48.52
C ARG A 3 -38.80 42.48 47.29
N LEU A 4 -38.37 42.97 46.11
CA LEU A 4 -38.26 42.17 44.91
C LEU A 4 -37.07 41.23 45.01
N ALA A 5 -37.31 39.94 44.97
CA ALA A 5 -36.26 38.92 44.82
C ALA A 5 -35.99 38.67 43.32
N LEU A 6 -34.80 39.02 42.88
CA LEU A 6 -34.30 38.80 41.52
C LEU A 6 -33.81 37.35 41.39
N ALA A 7 -34.55 36.48 40.72
CA ALA A 7 -34.15 35.13 40.47
C ALA A 7 -33.16 35.12 39.27
N MET A 8 -31.91 34.74 39.56
CA MET A 8 -30.84 34.60 38.55
C MET A 8 -30.98 33.19 37.90
N VAL A 9 -31.44 33.15 36.64
CA VAL A 9 -31.51 31.92 35.85
C VAL A 9 -30.13 31.68 35.25
N LEU A 10 -29.38 30.69 35.73
CA LEU A 10 -28.17 30.19 35.10
C LEU A 10 -28.57 29.38 33.85
N PRO A 11 -27.98 29.64 32.66
CA PRO A 11 -28.17 28.78 31.52
C PRO A 11 -27.43 27.46 31.74
N LEU A 12 -28.14 26.35 31.74
CA LEU A 12 -27.59 24.99 31.73
C LEU A 12 -27.03 24.76 30.30
N ALA A 13 -25.72 24.85 30.14
CA ALA A 13 -25.05 24.39 28.93
C ALA A 13 -25.12 22.85 28.88
N LEU A 14 -26.02 22.34 28.07
CA LEU A 14 -26.04 20.91 27.72
C LEU A 14 -24.77 20.60 26.90
N PRO A 15 -24.00 19.57 27.24
CA PRO A 15 -22.92 19.13 26.37
C PRO A 15 -23.55 18.65 25.05
N PHE A 16 -23.14 19.25 23.95
CA PHE A 16 -23.38 18.68 22.62
C PHE A 16 -22.66 17.34 22.60
N ALA A 17 -23.38 16.23 22.67
CA ALA A 17 -22.83 14.95 22.31
C ALA A 17 -22.46 15.02 20.82
N ALA A 18 -21.17 15.05 20.53
CA ALA A 18 -20.71 14.84 19.18
C ALA A 18 -21.30 13.51 18.71
N SER A 19 -22.07 13.52 17.64
CA SER A 19 -22.53 12.29 17.01
C SER A 19 -21.31 11.51 16.61
N ALA A 20 -21.17 10.27 17.11
CA ALA A 20 -20.14 9.37 16.64
C ALA A 20 -20.27 9.24 15.12
N GLY A 21 -19.28 9.74 14.40
CA GLY A 21 -19.21 9.64 12.94
C GLY A 21 -18.87 8.20 12.55
N THR A 22 -19.42 7.72 11.44
CA THR A 22 -18.95 6.47 10.84
C THR A 22 -17.96 6.82 9.74
N LEU A 23 -16.68 6.59 10.01
CA LEU A 23 -15.58 6.81 9.07
C LEU A 23 -15.57 5.68 8.03
N LYS A 24 -15.55 6.01 6.76
CA LYS A 24 -15.48 5.02 5.67
C LYS A 24 -14.05 4.93 5.12
N LEU A 25 -13.45 3.76 5.26
CA LEU A 25 -12.11 3.46 4.78
C LEU A 25 -12.16 2.50 3.58
N TYR A 26 -11.54 2.88 2.46
CA TYR A 26 -11.23 1.96 1.36
C TYR A 26 -9.75 1.62 1.40
N THR A 27 -9.44 0.32 1.41
CA THR A 27 -8.07 -0.14 1.61
C THR A 27 -7.69 -1.33 0.74
N SER A 28 -6.43 -1.37 0.30
CA SER A 28 -5.84 -2.53 -0.35
C SER A 28 -5.07 -3.46 0.60
N GLN A 29 -5.04 -3.14 1.90
CA GLN A 29 -4.44 -4.01 2.92
C GLN A 29 -5.06 -5.42 2.89
N PRO A 30 -4.31 -6.48 3.28
CA PRO A 30 -4.92 -7.76 3.62
C PRO A 30 -6.02 -7.60 4.67
N ASN A 31 -7.06 -8.43 4.61
CA ASN A 31 -8.20 -8.33 5.54
C ASN A 31 -7.79 -8.32 7.02
N GLU A 32 -6.82 -9.16 7.39
CA GLU A 32 -6.31 -9.24 8.76
C GLU A 32 -5.63 -7.95 9.20
N ASP A 33 -4.81 -7.37 8.32
CA ASP A 33 -4.08 -6.14 8.61
C ASP A 33 -5.02 -4.92 8.66
N ALA A 34 -6.01 -4.87 7.77
CA ALA A 34 -7.06 -3.84 7.79
C ALA A 34 -7.85 -3.89 9.11
N GLN A 35 -8.23 -5.11 9.55
CA GLN A 35 -8.93 -5.29 10.82
C GLN A 35 -8.07 -4.83 12.01
N LYS A 36 -6.79 -5.24 12.07
CA LYS A 36 -5.87 -4.80 13.13
C LYS A 36 -5.70 -3.29 13.18
N THR A 37 -5.55 -2.65 12.00
CA THR A 37 -5.44 -1.19 11.89
C THR A 37 -6.69 -0.49 12.43
N VAL A 38 -7.87 -0.97 12.04
CA VAL A 38 -9.15 -0.41 12.48
C VAL A 38 -9.38 -0.63 13.97
N ASP A 39 -9.13 -1.84 14.48
CA ASP A 39 -9.30 -2.16 15.90
C ASP A 39 -8.40 -1.30 16.79
N ALA A 40 -7.13 -1.11 16.39
CA ALA A 40 -6.19 -0.28 17.13
C ALA A 40 -6.58 1.21 17.08
N PHE A 41 -7.03 1.71 15.93
CA PHE A 41 -7.56 3.07 15.82
C PHE A 41 -8.79 3.28 16.72
N GLN A 42 -9.77 2.38 16.66
CA GLN A 42 -10.99 2.48 17.49
C GLN A 42 -10.69 2.32 18.99
N ALA A 43 -9.67 1.57 19.38
CA ALA A 43 -9.21 1.49 20.75
C ALA A 43 -8.64 2.84 21.24
N ALA A 44 -7.92 3.57 20.39
CA ALA A 44 -7.40 4.91 20.66
C ALA A 44 -8.50 6.00 20.59
N HIS A 45 -9.50 5.80 19.72
CA HIS A 45 -10.59 6.74 19.45
C HIS A 45 -11.97 6.06 19.58
N PRO A 46 -12.42 5.74 20.81
CA PRO A 46 -13.66 4.95 21.04
C PRO A 46 -14.95 5.70 20.66
N ASP A 47 -14.84 6.98 20.34
CA ASP A 47 -15.92 7.83 19.81
C ASP A 47 -16.08 7.73 18.29
N VAL A 48 -15.20 7.03 17.56
CA VAL A 48 -15.23 6.87 16.10
C VAL A 48 -15.45 5.41 15.74
N THR A 49 -16.46 5.15 14.89
CA THR A 49 -16.66 3.83 14.28
C THR A 49 -16.08 3.84 12.87
N VAL A 50 -15.39 2.77 12.47
CA VAL A 50 -14.82 2.63 11.12
C VAL A 50 -15.52 1.49 10.39
N GLU A 51 -16.12 1.81 9.23
CA GLU A 51 -16.54 0.84 8.23
C GLU A 51 -15.50 0.79 7.12
N TRP A 52 -15.10 -0.41 6.70
CA TRP A 52 -14.08 -0.53 5.67
C TRP A 52 -14.44 -1.52 4.56
N VAL A 53 -13.90 -1.22 3.39
CA VAL A 53 -14.02 -2.05 2.18
C VAL A 53 -12.62 -2.39 1.71
N ARG A 54 -12.41 -3.67 1.42
CA ARG A 54 -11.11 -4.18 0.94
C ARG A 54 -11.23 -4.80 -0.44
N ASP A 55 -10.33 -4.41 -1.35
CA ASP A 55 -10.07 -5.11 -2.62
C ASP A 55 -8.64 -4.78 -3.12
N GLY A 56 -8.24 -5.29 -4.29
CA GLY A 56 -7.06 -4.80 -5.00
C GLY A 56 -7.21 -3.33 -5.36
N THR A 57 -6.10 -2.58 -5.44
CA THR A 57 -6.15 -1.14 -5.70
C THR A 57 -6.96 -0.78 -6.94
N THR A 58 -6.71 -1.46 -8.07
CA THR A 58 -7.43 -1.21 -9.33
C THR A 58 -8.94 -1.45 -9.19
N GLN A 59 -9.34 -2.51 -8.47
CA GLN A 59 -10.76 -2.83 -8.24
C GLN A 59 -11.43 -1.80 -7.32
N LEU A 60 -10.72 -1.31 -6.29
CA LEU A 60 -11.21 -0.23 -5.44
C LEU A 60 -11.46 1.05 -6.23
N MET A 61 -10.54 1.42 -7.15
CA MET A 61 -10.71 2.60 -7.99
C MET A 61 -11.88 2.45 -8.95
N ALA A 62 -12.03 1.29 -9.60
CA ALA A 62 -13.17 1.00 -10.47
C ALA A 62 -14.50 1.02 -9.71
N ARG A 63 -14.52 0.45 -8.50
CA ARG A 63 -15.68 0.51 -7.61
C ARG A 63 -16.03 1.95 -7.24
N MET A 64 -15.06 2.74 -6.82
CA MET A 64 -15.27 4.14 -6.41
C MET A 64 -15.80 4.97 -7.58
N ALA A 65 -15.29 4.77 -8.80
CA ALA A 65 -15.79 5.44 -10.00
C ALA A 65 -17.28 5.09 -10.26
N ALA A 66 -17.65 3.81 -10.18
CA ALA A 66 -19.02 3.36 -10.37
C ALA A 66 -19.98 3.89 -9.27
N GLU A 67 -19.51 3.93 -8.01
CA GLU A 67 -20.27 4.47 -6.89
C GLU A 67 -20.49 5.97 -7.04
N THR A 68 -19.47 6.72 -7.49
CA THR A 68 -19.57 8.16 -7.79
C THR A 68 -20.59 8.42 -8.91
N GLU A 69 -20.58 7.63 -9.99
CA GLU A 69 -21.56 7.70 -11.08
C GLU A 69 -23.00 7.43 -10.58
N ALA A 70 -23.13 6.52 -9.61
CA ALA A 70 -24.41 6.19 -8.99
C ALA A 70 -24.86 7.19 -7.91
N GLY A 71 -24.08 8.23 -7.62
CA GLY A 71 -24.37 9.22 -6.58
C GLY A 71 -24.20 8.69 -5.15
N VAL A 72 -23.42 7.61 -4.97
CA VAL A 72 -23.05 7.10 -3.65
C VAL A 72 -21.93 7.99 -3.10
N PRO A 73 -22.00 8.41 -1.82
CA PRO A 73 -20.93 9.21 -1.21
C PRO A 73 -19.59 8.49 -1.25
N THR A 74 -18.53 9.20 -1.60
CA THR A 74 -17.14 8.70 -1.56
C THR A 74 -16.75 8.22 -0.15
N PRO A 75 -15.74 7.35 -0.01
CA PRO A 75 -15.16 7.07 1.30
C PRO A 75 -14.56 8.35 1.92
N ASP A 76 -14.27 8.31 3.20
CA ASP A 76 -13.53 9.40 3.87
C ASP A 76 -12.03 9.27 3.61
N ILE A 77 -11.53 8.03 3.59
CA ILE A 77 -10.09 7.71 3.54
C ILE A 77 -9.82 6.64 2.49
N LEU A 78 -8.69 6.83 1.81
CA LEU A 78 -8.00 5.79 1.04
C LEU A 78 -6.72 5.39 1.76
N LEU A 79 -6.47 4.07 1.87
CA LEU A 79 -5.22 3.49 2.35
C LEU A 79 -4.83 2.38 1.38
N ILE A 80 -4.06 2.72 0.35
CA ILE A 80 -3.83 1.87 -0.82
C ILE A 80 -2.35 1.79 -1.20
N ALA A 81 -1.93 0.63 -1.68
CA ALA A 81 -0.54 0.39 -2.10
C ALA A 81 -0.26 0.95 -3.50
N ASP A 82 -0.55 2.24 -3.72
CA ASP A 82 -0.35 2.91 -5.00
C ASP A 82 -0.26 4.44 -4.84
N THR A 83 0.95 4.94 -4.73
CA THR A 83 1.23 6.38 -4.67
C THR A 83 0.89 7.10 -5.99
N VAL A 84 1.00 6.41 -7.13
CA VAL A 84 0.75 6.98 -8.47
C VAL A 84 -0.71 7.36 -8.63
N THR A 85 -1.62 6.48 -8.21
CA THR A 85 -3.06 6.77 -8.20
C THR A 85 -3.36 7.98 -7.31
N LEU A 86 -2.79 8.06 -6.09
CA LEU A 86 -3.03 9.20 -5.21
C LEU A 86 -2.44 10.51 -5.74
N GLU A 87 -1.28 10.45 -6.42
CA GLU A 87 -0.72 11.62 -7.10
C GLU A 87 -1.66 12.14 -8.20
N GLY A 88 -2.20 11.26 -9.03
CA GLY A 88 -3.21 11.63 -10.03
C GLY A 88 -4.46 12.25 -9.41
N MET A 89 -5.00 11.64 -8.36
CA MET A 89 -6.15 12.15 -7.62
C MET A 89 -5.88 13.53 -6.98
N ALA A 90 -4.66 13.76 -6.48
CA ALA A 90 -4.27 15.06 -5.94
C ALA A 90 -4.25 16.14 -7.04
N GLN A 91 -3.70 15.83 -8.22
CA GLN A 91 -3.68 16.75 -9.37
C GLN A 91 -5.09 17.08 -9.88
N GLU A 92 -6.03 16.14 -9.77
CA GLU A 92 -7.44 16.32 -10.14
C GLU A 92 -8.26 16.98 -9.02
N GLY A 93 -7.66 17.31 -7.87
CA GLY A 93 -8.36 17.93 -6.73
C GLY A 93 -9.33 17.00 -6.00
N GLN A 94 -9.15 15.69 -6.12
CA GLN A 94 -9.99 14.68 -5.46
C GLN A 94 -9.55 14.37 -4.02
N LEU A 95 -8.36 14.85 -3.61
CA LEU A 95 -7.83 14.69 -2.25
C LEU A 95 -7.85 16.00 -1.48
N ALA A 96 -8.05 15.89 -0.18
CA ALA A 96 -7.98 17.01 0.73
C ALA A 96 -6.57 17.19 1.29
N ALA A 97 -6.01 18.37 1.19
CA ALA A 97 -4.76 18.69 1.87
C ALA A 97 -4.96 18.71 3.40
N TYR A 98 -4.10 18.02 4.11
CA TYR A 98 -4.04 18.01 5.57
C TYR A 98 -2.56 17.97 6.03
N GLN A 99 -2.16 18.89 6.89
CA GLN A 99 -0.81 18.91 7.47
C GLN A 99 -0.82 18.17 8.80
N SER A 100 -0.52 16.86 8.75
CA SER A 100 -0.41 16.07 9.96
C SER A 100 0.76 16.54 10.82
N PRO A 101 0.58 16.71 12.14
CA PRO A 101 1.68 17.04 13.06
C PRO A 101 2.75 15.93 13.11
N GLU A 102 2.41 14.71 12.72
CA GLU A 102 3.32 13.57 12.69
C GLU A 102 4.32 13.63 11.52
N ALA A 103 4.06 14.46 10.50
CA ALA A 103 4.89 14.55 9.29
C ALA A 103 6.36 14.94 9.59
N GLU A 104 6.63 15.66 10.67
CA GLU A 104 7.99 16.03 11.08
C GLU A 104 8.91 14.84 11.39
N ASN A 105 8.32 13.67 11.65
CA ASN A 105 9.01 12.42 11.94
C ASN A 105 9.23 11.54 10.70
N TYR A 106 8.96 12.05 9.51
CA TYR A 106 9.05 11.32 8.24
C TYR A 106 10.07 11.97 7.30
N ASP A 107 10.66 11.16 6.44
CA ASP A 107 11.44 11.68 5.32
C ASP A 107 10.49 12.44 4.37
N PRO A 108 10.81 13.69 3.96
CA PRO A 108 10.01 14.44 3.00
C PRO A 108 9.72 13.71 1.68
N ALA A 109 10.55 12.76 1.27
CA ALA A 109 10.32 11.93 0.09
C ALA A 109 9.16 10.93 0.27
N LEU A 110 8.65 10.75 1.49
CA LEU A 110 7.61 9.76 1.82
C LEU A 110 6.20 10.37 1.93
N TYR A 111 6.01 11.64 1.62
CA TYR A 111 4.69 12.27 1.62
C TYR A 111 4.60 13.41 0.60
N SER A 112 3.38 13.81 0.26
CA SER A 112 3.13 14.97 -0.59
C SER A 112 3.49 16.26 0.15
N ASP A 113 4.30 17.14 -0.44
CA ASP A 113 4.66 18.46 0.12
C ASP A 113 3.42 19.29 0.51
N GLN A 114 2.31 19.08 -0.18
CA GLN A 114 1.05 19.77 0.07
C GLN A 114 0.16 19.04 1.09
N GLY A 115 0.58 17.87 1.59
CA GLY A 115 -0.16 17.09 2.58
C GLY A 115 -1.36 16.34 2.00
N TYR A 116 -1.37 15.97 0.72
CA TYR A 116 -2.44 15.20 0.11
C TYR A 116 -2.41 13.72 0.50
N TYR A 117 -1.22 13.16 0.72
CA TYR A 117 -1.05 11.77 1.14
C TYR A 117 0.24 11.58 1.93
N TYR A 118 0.28 10.55 2.76
CA TYR A 118 1.40 10.20 3.63
C TYR A 118 1.68 8.70 3.56
N SER A 119 2.93 8.32 3.37
CA SER A 119 3.36 6.92 3.43
C SER A 119 3.20 6.34 4.82
N THR A 120 2.61 5.16 4.95
CA THR A 120 2.41 4.51 6.24
C THR A 120 3.44 3.41 6.51
N LYS A 121 4.05 2.83 5.48
CA LYS A 121 5.05 1.76 5.57
C LYS A 121 5.83 1.67 4.26
N LEU A 122 6.91 0.90 4.27
CA LEU A 122 7.56 0.44 3.05
C LEU A 122 7.23 -1.03 2.83
N ILE A 123 6.80 -1.35 1.62
CA ILE A 123 6.61 -2.71 1.14
C ILE A 123 7.52 -2.87 -0.06
N THR A 124 8.57 -3.67 0.07
CA THR A 124 9.51 -3.90 -1.03
C THR A 124 9.07 -5.10 -1.87
N THR A 125 9.39 -5.08 -3.16
CA THR A 125 9.22 -6.22 -4.06
C THR A 125 10.57 -6.81 -4.38
N GLY A 126 10.68 -8.12 -4.20
CA GLY A 126 11.88 -8.90 -4.46
C GLY A 126 11.52 -10.26 -5.06
N ILE A 127 12.44 -11.21 -4.95
CA ILE A 127 12.27 -12.56 -5.48
C ILE A 127 11.96 -13.51 -4.32
N VAL A 128 10.86 -14.26 -4.45
CA VAL A 128 10.56 -15.39 -3.54
C VAL A 128 10.90 -16.68 -4.26
N TYR A 129 11.43 -17.67 -3.52
CA TYR A 129 11.62 -19.00 -4.06
C TYR A 129 11.22 -20.07 -3.05
N HIS A 130 10.78 -21.22 -3.57
CA HIS A 130 10.51 -22.41 -2.77
C HIS A 130 11.84 -23.05 -2.34
N THR A 131 11.99 -23.45 -1.08
CA THR A 131 13.25 -24.04 -0.56
C THR A 131 13.66 -25.34 -1.26
N GLY A 132 12.76 -26.01 -1.94
CA GLY A 132 13.03 -27.14 -2.83
C GLY A 132 13.45 -26.77 -4.25
N ALA A 133 13.54 -25.48 -4.60
CA ALA A 133 14.06 -25.04 -5.89
C ALA A 133 15.56 -25.33 -6.05
N GLY A 134 16.01 -25.49 -7.31
CA GLY A 134 17.41 -25.89 -7.56
C GLY A 134 18.40 -24.75 -7.37
N ALA A 135 18.32 -23.71 -8.20
CA ALA A 135 19.20 -22.55 -8.13
C ALA A 135 18.55 -21.44 -7.29
N VAL A 136 19.37 -20.68 -6.57
CA VAL A 136 18.93 -19.46 -5.87
C VAL A 136 19.27 -18.26 -6.75
N PRO A 137 18.26 -17.49 -7.26
CA PRO A 137 18.52 -16.29 -8.03
C PRO A 137 19.12 -15.21 -7.13
N SER A 138 19.97 -14.35 -7.68
CA SER A 138 20.53 -13.18 -6.97
C SER A 138 20.16 -11.85 -7.60
N SER A 139 19.60 -11.88 -8.81
CA SER A 139 19.30 -10.69 -9.60
C SER A 139 17.94 -10.81 -10.30
N TRP A 140 17.37 -9.68 -10.69
CA TRP A 140 16.18 -9.68 -11.55
C TRP A 140 16.45 -10.36 -12.88
N ALA A 141 17.64 -10.07 -13.46
CA ALA A 141 18.05 -10.64 -14.74
C ALA A 141 18.11 -12.17 -14.72
N ASP A 142 18.41 -12.81 -13.60
CA ASP A 142 18.44 -14.26 -13.49
C ASP A 142 17.09 -14.88 -13.89
N LEU A 143 15.96 -14.30 -13.47
CA LEU A 143 14.64 -14.83 -13.77
C LEU A 143 14.28 -14.85 -15.26
N ALA A 144 14.95 -14.01 -16.06
CA ALA A 144 14.82 -14.01 -17.52
C ALA A 144 15.72 -15.07 -18.20
N GLY A 145 16.59 -15.74 -17.45
CA GLY A 145 17.50 -16.76 -17.95
C GLY A 145 16.77 -18.07 -18.32
N ALA A 146 17.32 -18.80 -19.28
CA ALA A 146 16.75 -20.04 -19.80
C ALA A 146 16.53 -21.13 -18.73
N ASP A 147 17.35 -21.11 -17.66
CA ASP A 147 17.26 -22.05 -16.54
C ASP A 147 16.00 -21.87 -15.71
N TYR A 148 15.32 -20.73 -15.84
CA TYR A 148 14.07 -20.40 -15.12
C TYR A 148 12.80 -20.54 -15.98
N LYS A 149 12.94 -21.08 -17.22
CA LYS A 149 11.82 -21.21 -18.17
C LYS A 149 10.65 -21.99 -17.58
N GLY A 150 9.46 -21.38 -17.61
CA GLY A 150 8.20 -21.95 -17.10
C GLY A 150 8.10 -22.03 -15.57
N MET A 151 9.14 -21.56 -14.84
CA MET A 151 9.25 -21.73 -13.40
C MET A 151 8.86 -20.48 -12.60
N VAL A 152 8.64 -19.34 -13.25
CA VAL A 152 8.39 -18.05 -12.58
C VAL A 152 6.91 -17.68 -12.58
N ALA A 153 6.44 -17.09 -11.48
CA ALA A 153 5.15 -16.40 -11.39
C ALA A 153 5.39 -14.95 -10.96
N MET A 154 4.58 -14.03 -11.48
CA MET A 154 4.59 -12.62 -11.07
C MET A 154 3.18 -12.05 -10.98
N PRO A 155 2.91 -11.03 -10.12
CA PRO A 155 1.62 -10.39 -10.08
C PRO A 155 1.40 -9.52 -11.32
N SER A 156 0.14 -9.43 -11.76
CA SER A 156 -0.23 -8.58 -12.89
C SER A 156 -0.38 -7.10 -12.46
N PRO A 157 0.21 -6.15 -13.20
CA PRO A 157 0.00 -4.72 -12.99
C PRO A 157 -1.43 -4.27 -13.35
N LEU A 158 -2.20 -5.12 -14.03
CA LEU A 158 -3.62 -4.88 -14.31
C LEU A 158 -4.50 -5.09 -13.07
N TYR A 159 -3.95 -5.74 -12.04
CA TYR A 159 -4.65 -6.04 -10.79
C TYR A 159 -4.02 -5.34 -9.57
N SER A 160 -2.69 -5.32 -9.46
CA SER A 160 -1.94 -4.89 -8.28
C SER A 160 -1.22 -3.58 -8.50
N GLY A 161 -1.49 -2.56 -7.66
CA GLY A 161 -0.76 -1.29 -7.66
C GLY A 161 0.74 -1.48 -7.41
N ALA A 162 1.13 -2.37 -6.49
CA ALA A 162 2.54 -2.69 -6.27
C ALA A 162 3.21 -3.30 -7.51
N ALA A 163 2.49 -4.15 -8.26
CA ALA A 163 3.01 -4.69 -9.53
C ALA A 163 3.10 -3.62 -10.62
N LEU A 164 2.20 -2.62 -10.64
CA LEU A 164 2.27 -1.50 -11.54
C LEU A 164 3.53 -0.65 -11.27
N ILE A 165 3.80 -0.34 -10.02
CA ILE A 165 5.00 0.41 -9.62
C ILE A 165 6.26 -0.41 -9.93
N HIS A 166 6.26 -1.72 -9.68
CA HIS A 166 7.35 -2.62 -10.06
C HIS A 166 7.62 -2.58 -11.57
N LEU A 167 6.58 -2.72 -12.39
CA LEU A 167 6.67 -2.61 -13.86
C LEU A 167 7.27 -1.26 -14.26
N ALA A 168 6.73 -0.15 -13.77
CA ALA A 168 7.17 1.19 -14.14
C ALA A 168 8.63 1.43 -13.75
N THR A 169 9.05 0.99 -12.57
CA THR A 169 10.43 1.13 -12.10
C THR A 169 11.39 0.33 -12.97
N LEU A 170 11.10 -0.95 -13.22
CA LEU A 170 12.01 -1.79 -14.01
C LEU A 170 12.05 -1.42 -15.50
N THR A 171 10.93 -0.97 -16.06
CA THR A 171 10.90 -0.56 -17.48
C THR A 171 11.65 0.75 -17.76
N THR A 172 11.91 1.54 -16.73
CA THR A 172 12.73 2.76 -16.82
C THR A 172 14.18 2.56 -16.40
N ASN A 173 14.54 1.36 -15.94
CA ASN A 173 15.91 1.00 -15.62
C ASN A 173 16.71 0.68 -16.89
N ASP A 174 17.91 1.24 -17.01
CA ASP A 174 18.74 1.14 -18.21
C ASP A 174 19.21 -0.29 -18.52
N ASP A 175 19.38 -1.13 -17.47
CA ASP A 175 19.91 -2.49 -17.61
C ASP A 175 18.81 -3.54 -17.82
N LEU A 176 17.56 -3.25 -17.47
CA LEU A 176 16.43 -4.18 -17.51
C LEU A 176 15.44 -3.82 -18.62
N GLY A 177 14.73 -2.73 -18.46
CA GLY A 177 13.82 -2.19 -19.46
C GLY A 177 12.69 -3.15 -19.88
N TRP A 178 12.09 -2.88 -21.02
CA TRP A 178 11.08 -3.75 -21.62
C TRP A 178 11.64 -5.05 -22.16
N ASP A 179 12.94 -5.12 -22.45
CA ASP A 179 13.59 -6.33 -22.93
C ASP A 179 13.59 -7.43 -21.85
N TYR A 180 13.72 -7.03 -20.57
CA TYR A 180 13.55 -7.94 -19.44
C TYR A 180 12.13 -8.55 -19.38
N TYR A 181 11.09 -7.73 -19.53
CA TYR A 181 9.71 -8.23 -19.54
C TYR A 181 9.41 -9.12 -20.73
N GLN A 182 9.97 -8.78 -21.92
CA GLN A 182 9.85 -9.66 -23.10
C GLN A 182 10.53 -11.01 -22.84
N ALA A 183 11.72 -11.01 -22.25
CA ALA A 183 12.44 -12.23 -21.93
C ALA A 183 11.69 -13.09 -20.87
N LEU A 184 11.04 -12.46 -19.88
CA LEU A 184 10.17 -13.16 -18.93
C LEU A 184 8.97 -13.82 -19.64
N ALA A 185 8.34 -13.14 -20.58
CA ALA A 185 7.23 -13.68 -21.36
C ALA A 185 7.68 -14.83 -22.25
N ASP A 186 8.81 -14.69 -22.95
CA ASP A 186 9.42 -15.75 -23.79
C ASP A 186 9.85 -16.97 -22.95
N ASN A 187 10.09 -16.77 -21.67
CA ASN A 187 10.36 -17.80 -20.67
C ASN A 187 9.11 -18.40 -20.01
N ASP A 188 7.93 -18.20 -20.59
CA ASP A 188 6.66 -18.74 -20.08
C ASP A 188 6.38 -18.33 -18.60
N THR A 189 6.78 -17.11 -18.21
CA THR A 189 6.46 -16.57 -16.90
C THR A 189 4.95 -16.35 -16.78
N ARG A 190 4.35 -16.87 -15.70
CA ARG A 190 2.92 -16.64 -15.43
C ARG A 190 2.72 -15.26 -14.78
N ALA A 191 2.00 -14.37 -15.45
CA ALA A 191 1.76 -12.99 -15.01
C ALA A 191 0.24 -12.77 -14.77
N GLU A 192 -0.29 -13.31 -13.66
CA GLU A 192 -1.73 -13.34 -13.38
C GLU A 192 -2.05 -13.02 -11.91
N GLY A 193 -3.19 -12.35 -11.69
CA GLY A 193 -3.69 -12.05 -10.36
C GLY A 193 -2.78 -11.09 -9.56
N GLY A 194 -2.86 -11.17 -8.24
CA GLY A 194 -2.06 -10.35 -7.33
C GLY A 194 -1.00 -11.16 -6.57
N ASN A 195 -0.31 -10.50 -5.64
CA ASN A 195 0.74 -11.11 -4.83
C ASN A 195 0.30 -12.39 -4.09
N GLY A 196 -0.97 -12.46 -3.63
CA GLY A 196 -1.50 -13.66 -2.97
C GLY A 196 -1.53 -14.89 -3.88
N ALA A 197 -1.78 -14.73 -5.19
CA ALA A 197 -1.75 -15.83 -6.15
C ALA A 197 -0.32 -16.33 -6.38
N VAL A 198 0.63 -15.41 -6.50
CA VAL A 198 2.06 -15.74 -6.62
C VAL A 198 2.57 -16.47 -5.38
N PHE A 199 2.28 -15.92 -4.19
CA PHE A 199 2.66 -16.56 -2.93
C PHE A 199 2.14 -18.00 -2.84
N LYS A 200 0.85 -18.22 -3.13
CA LYS A 200 0.25 -19.55 -3.11
C LYS A 200 0.95 -20.51 -4.08
N ALA A 201 1.29 -20.07 -5.28
CA ALA A 201 1.96 -20.90 -6.28
C ALA A 201 3.37 -21.28 -5.83
N VAL A 202 4.12 -20.34 -5.20
CA VAL A 202 5.48 -20.64 -4.74
C VAL A 202 5.46 -21.47 -3.47
N ALA A 203 4.65 -21.12 -2.48
CA ALA A 203 4.57 -21.87 -1.22
C ALA A 203 4.10 -23.33 -1.41
N SER A 204 3.28 -23.61 -2.42
CA SER A 204 2.86 -24.97 -2.77
C SER A 204 3.88 -25.72 -3.63
N GLY A 205 4.93 -25.06 -4.12
CA GLY A 205 5.89 -25.65 -5.07
C GLY A 205 5.36 -25.78 -6.52
N GLU A 206 4.19 -25.22 -6.85
CA GLU A 206 3.66 -25.18 -8.22
C GLU A 206 4.58 -24.37 -9.16
N LYS A 207 5.08 -23.24 -8.65
CA LYS A 207 6.12 -22.45 -9.29
C LYS A 207 7.32 -22.31 -8.34
N PRO A 208 8.52 -22.72 -8.77
CA PRO A 208 9.71 -22.63 -7.91
C PRO A 208 10.08 -21.21 -7.51
N TYR A 209 9.77 -20.22 -8.34
CA TYR A 209 10.18 -18.82 -8.17
C TYR A 209 9.00 -17.87 -8.40
N GLY A 210 9.09 -16.69 -7.79
CA GLY A 210 8.11 -15.63 -8.02
C GLY A 210 8.65 -14.24 -7.71
N VAL A 211 8.03 -13.25 -8.34
CA VAL A 211 8.14 -11.84 -7.95
C VAL A 211 7.08 -11.57 -6.89
N LEU A 212 7.49 -11.10 -5.70
CA LEU A 212 6.58 -10.98 -4.57
C LEU A 212 6.98 -9.82 -3.64
N VAL A 213 6.00 -9.28 -2.96
CA VAL A 213 6.23 -8.33 -1.86
C VAL A 213 6.83 -9.04 -0.64
N ASP A 214 7.76 -8.37 0.04
CA ASP A 214 8.62 -8.90 1.10
C ASP A 214 7.85 -9.52 2.28
N TYR A 215 6.92 -8.77 2.87
CA TYR A 215 6.23 -9.19 4.09
C TYR A 215 5.51 -10.53 3.96
N MET A 216 4.98 -10.86 2.77
CA MET A 216 4.27 -12.13 2.57
C MET A 216 5.21 -13.33 2.66
N ALA A 217 6.39 -13.23 2.04
CA ALA A 217 7.39 -14.29 2.10
C ALA A 217 8.01 -14.39 3.49
N LEU A 218 8.37 -13.26 4.12
CA LEU A 218 9.06 -13.23 5.40
C LEU A 218 8.16 -13.68 6.56
N ARG A 219 6.90 -13.28 6.59
CA ARG A 219 5.91 -13.80 7.56
C ARG A 219 5.71 -15.30 7.40
N ALA A 220 5.46 -15.76 6.17
CA ALA A 220 5.24 -17.17 5.90
C ALA A 220 6.46 -18.03 6.24
N ARG A 221 7.67 -17.52 5.99
CA ARG A 221 8.92 -18.17 6.42
C ARG A 221 9.00 -18.29 7.93
N ALA A 222 8.69 -17.24 8.67
CA ALA A 222 8.65 -17.24 10.13
C ALA A 222 7.63 -18.25 10.69
N GLU A 223 6.54 -18.50 9.97
CA GLU A 223 5.52 -19.51 10.27
C GLU A 223 5.89 -20.94 9.78
N GLY A 224 7.08 -21.13 9.21
CA GLY A 224 7.56 -22.43 8.75
C GLY A 224 7.16 -22.83 7.33
N SER A 225 6.66 -21.89 6.52
CA SER A 225 6.43 -22.13 5.10
C SER A 225 7.74 -22.38 4.36
N PRO A 226 7.79 -23.29 3.37
CA PRO A 226 9.02 -23.64 2.65
C PRO A 226 9.39 -22.58 1.60
N VAL A 227 9.49 -21.32 2.00
CA VAL A 227 9.83 -20.20 1.12
C VAL A 227 10.96 -19.37 1.70
N GLU A 228 11.76 -18.80 0.81
CA GLU A 228 12.80 -17.82 1.14
C GLU A 228 12.65 -16.59 0.25
N PHE A 229 13.20 -15.45 0.70
CA PHE A 229 13.13 -14.17 0.00
C PHE A 229 14.53 -13.68 -0.34
N VAL A 230 14.70 -13.19 -1.56
CA VAL A 230 15.95 -12.62 -2.07
C VAL A 230 15.74 -11.12 -2.33
N PHE A 231 16.69 -10.33 -1.87
CA PHE A 231 16.87 -8.93 -2.19
C PHE A 231 17.80 -8.82 -3.41
N PRO A 232 17.28 -8.54 -4.62
CA PRO A 232 18.07 -8.57 -5.85
C PRO A 232 19.21 -7.55 -5.87
N ASP A 233 20.32 -7.93 -6.53
CA ASP A 233 21.53 -7.12 -6.60
C ASP A 233 21.33 -5.75 -7.27
N GLU A 234 20.41 -5.64 -8.23
CA GLU A 234 20.05 -4.36 -8.89
C GLU A 234 19.31 -3.42 -7.95
N GLY A 235 18.63 -3.96 -6.93
CA GLY A 235 17.84 -3.24 -5.95
C GLY A 235 16.38 -3.67 -5.94
N LEU A 236 15.64 -3.10 -4.99
CA LEU A 236 14.24 -3.39 -4.72
C LEU A 236 13.35 -2.30 -5.29
N THR A 237 12.28 -2.66 -5.94
CA THR A 237 11.17 -1.73 -6.10
C THR A 237 10.35 -1.68 -4.83
N TYR A 238 9.62 -0.60 -4.59
CA TYR A 238 8.87 -0.44 -3.35
C TYR A 238 7.60 0.37 -3.53
N VAL A 239 6.66 0.13 -2.65
CA VAL A 239 5.46 0.94 -2.47
C VAL A 239 5.36 1.35 -1.01
N THR A 240 4.71 2.49 -0.75
CA THR A 240 4.65 3.05 0.61
C THR A 240 3.28 2.90 1.27
N GLU A 241 2.33 2.30 0.59
CA GLU A 241 0.92 2.15 1.00
C GLU A 241 0.39 3.42 1.67
N PRO A 242 0.30 4.52 0.92
CA PRO A 242 -0.05 5.80 1.50
C PRO A 242 -1.51 5.89 1.94
N VAL A 243 -1.75 6.74 2.95
CA VAL A 243 -3.06 7.18 3.42
C VAL A 243 -3.38 8.55 2.87
N ALA A 244 -4.63 8.77 2.44
CA ALA A 244 -5.14 10.04 1.92
C ALA A 244 -6.58 10.28 2.38
N ILE A 245 -6.94 11.56 2.55
CA ILE A 245 -8.31 11.99 2.86
C ILE A 245 -8.98 12.44 1.56
N MET A 246 -10.20 11.99 1.30
CA MET A 246 -10.97 12.43 0.13
C MET A 246 -11.39 13.90 0.26
N ALA A 247 -11.41 14.63 -0.86
CA ALA A 247 -11.77 16.07 -0.86
C ALA A 247 -13.17 16.33 -0.27
N ASP A 248 -14.11 15.44 -0.58
CA ASP A 248 -15.51 15.51 -0.14
C ASP A 248 -15.80 14.59 1.06
N ALA A 249 -14.78 14.24 1.86
CA ALA A 249 -14.92 13.39 3.04
C ALA A 249 -15.98 13.93 4.00
N PRO A 250 -17.11 13.21 4.22
CA PRO A 250 -18.17 13.68 5.12
C PRO A 250 -17.70 13.78 6.59
N ASN A 251 -16.75 12.93 6.99
CA ASN A 251 -16.25 12.83 8.37
C ASN A 251 -14.80 13.32 8.48
N ARG A 252 -14.52 14.49 7.88
CA ARG A 252 -13.16 15.06 7.76
C ARG A 252 -12.36 15.06 9.07
N ALA A 253 -12.94 15.51 10.16
CA ALA A 253 -12.23 15.60 11.44
C ALA A 253 -11.81 14.23 11.99
N ASP A 254 -12.62 13.18 11.77
CA ASP A 254 -12.29 11.82 12.17
C ASP A 254 -11.30 11.18 11.18
N ALA A 255 -11.34 11.58 9.91
CA ALA A 255 -10.34 11.20 8.91
C ALA A 255 -8.95 11.76 9.26
N GLU A 256 -8.87 13.01 9.73
CA GLU A 256 -7.61 13.61 10.20
C GLU A 256 -7.06 12.86 11.42
N LYS A 257 -7.90 12.47 12.39
CA LYS A 257 -7.48 11.62 13.52
C LYS A 257 -6.95 10.25 13.05
N PHE A 258 -7.58 9.67 12.02
CA PHE A 258 -7.10 8.40 11.46
C PHE A 258 -5.74 8.53 10.80
N VAL A 259 -5.51 9.60 10.03
CA VAL A 259 -4.20 9.89 9.44
C VAL A 259 -3.15 10.07 10.53
N ASP A 260 -3.42 10.89 11.55
CA ASP A 260 -2.48 11.10 12.65
C ASP A 260 -2.18 9.79 13.40
N PHE A 261 -3.19 8.95 13.62
CA PHE A 261 -3.01 7.66 14.28
C PHE A 261 -2.09 6.73 13.49
N VAL A 262 -2.33 6.52 12.20
CA VAL A 262 -1.51 5.59 11.40
C VAL A 262 -0.07 6.10 11.20
N LEU A 263 0.14 7.42 11.35
CA LEU A 263 1.46 8.05 11.29
C LEU A 263 2.14 8.17 12.67
N SER A 264 1.41 8.01 13.76
CA SER A 264 1.95 8.09 15.12
C SER A 264 2.95 6.96 15.41
N GLU A 265 3.72 7.10 16.49
CA GLU A 265 4.63 6.04 16.97
C GLU A 265 3.86 4.73 17.20
N ALA A 266 2.71 4.78 17.89
CA ALA A 266 1.87 3.62 18.15
C ALA A 266 1.34 2.96 16.86
N GLY A 267 0.91 3.76 15.88
CA GLY A 267 0.49 3.26 14.57
C GLY A 267 1.64 2.60 13.81
N GLN A 268 2.86 3.11 13.96
CA GLN A 268 4.05 2.56 13.29
C GLN A 268 4.63 1.35 14.04
N GLU A 269 4.49 1.26 15.36
CA GLU A 269 4.75 0.02 16.11
C GLU A 269 3.79 -1.10 15.66
N LEU A 270 2.51 -0.78 15.45
CA LEU A 270 1.55 -1.74 14.87
C LEU A 270 1.96 -2.18 13.46
N VAL A 271 2.51 -1.29 12.63
CA VAL A 271 3.09 -1.63 11.32
C VAL A 271 4.19 -2.68 11.47
N VAL A 272 5.08 -2.53 12.46
CA VAL A 272 6.14 -3.51 12.79
C VAL A 272 5.56 -4.83 13.28
N GLU A 273 4.57 -4.81 14.16
CA GLU A 273 3.87 -6.01 14.64
C GLU A 273 3.18 -6.79 13.51
N MET A 274 2.66 -6.06 12.52
CA MET A 274 2.14 -6.65 11.29
C MET A 274 3.24 -7.14 10.33
N GLY A 275 4.53 -6.98 10.67
CA GLY A 275 5.66 -7.45 9.88
C GLY A 275 5.94 -6.60 8.64
N TYR A 276 5.75 -5.30 8.71
CA TYR A 276 6.13 -4.35 7.66
C TYR A 276 7.26 -3.43 8.13
N ILE A 277 7.99 -2.88 7.19
CA ILE A 277 9.00 -1.86 7.44
C ILE A 277 8.28 -0.53 7.72
N PRO A 278 8.48 0.11 8.90
CA PRO A 278 7.81 1.37 9.22
C PRO A 278 8.34 2.51 8.36
N ALA A 279 7.47 3.47 8.03
CA ALA A 279 7.86 4.68 7.30
C ALA A 279 8.40 5.78 8.24
N ARG A 280 8.01 5.77 9.53
CA ARG A 280 8.42 6.73 10.56
C ARG A 280 9.89 6.55 10.94
N ASN A 281 10.62 7.65 11.09
CA ASN A 281 11.97 7.64 11.64
C ASN A 281 11.95 7.27 13.13
N GLY A 282 12.97 6.53 13.58
CA GLY A 282 13.11 6.13 14.97
C GLY A 282 12.32 4.87 15.38
N VAL A 283 11.59 4.24 14.46
CA VAL A 283 10.95 2.94 14.67
C VAL A 283 11.73 1.88 13.89
N ASP A 284 12.20 0.84 14.57
CA ASP A 284 13.03 -0.21 13.99
C ASP A 284 12.21 -1.15 13.09
N SER A 285 12.85 -1.73 12.06
CA SER A 285 12.25 -2.77 11.22
C SER A 285 11.95 -4.04 12.03
N PRO A 286 10.97 -4.89 11.60
CA PRO A 286 10.67 -6.16 12.25
C PRO A 286 11.89 -7.10 12.30
N GLU A 287 11.91 -8.02 13.27
CA GLU A 287 12.93 -9.06 13.34
C GLU A 287 13.00 -9.89 12.05
N GLY A 288 14.21 -10.09 11.55
CA GLY A 288 14.45 -10.82 10.29
C GLY A 288 14.35 -9.97 9.02
N PHE A 289 14.02 -8.68 9.14
CA PHE A 289 14.14 -7.72 8.05
C PHE A 289 15.47 -6.98 8.10
N PRO A 290 16.02 -6.55 6.96
CA PRO A 290 17.12 -5.60 6.95
C PRO A 290 16.71 -4.28 7.60
N ALA A 291 17.68 -3.57 8.18
CA ALA A 291 17.43 -2.21 8.61
C ALA A 291 17.01 -1.34 7.38
N ARG A 292 16.01 -0.47 7.55
CA ARG A 292 15.49 0.37 6.46
C ARG A 292 16.59 1.07 5.66
N ASP A 293 17.59 1.63 6.36
CA ASP A 293 18.69 2.38 5.75
C ASP A 293 19.69 1.51 5.00
N SER A 294 19.62 0.17 5.15
CA SER A 294 20.46 -0.78 4.41
C SER A 294 19.81 -1.30 3.13
N LEU A 295 18.55 -0.96 2.87
CA LEU A 295 17.84 -1.39 1.67
C LEU A 295 18.34 -0.61 0.45
N LYS A 296 18.71 -1.33 -0.61
CA LYS A 296 19.01 -0.75 -1.91
C LYS A 296 17.70 -0.57 -2.66
N LEU A 297 17.09 0.61 -2.51
CA LEU A 297 15.84 0.96 -3.21
C LEU A 297 16.16 1.51 -4.61
N MET A 298 15.41 1.07 -5.61
CA MET A 298 15.49 1.61 -6.97
C MET A 298 14.77 2.96 -7.04
N GLU A 299 15.29 3.88 -7.86
CA GLU A 299 14.64 5.17 -8.08
C GLU A 299 13.25 4.98 -8.72
N PHE A 300 12.29 5.73 -8.23
CA PHE A 300 10.91 5.73 -8.69
C PHE A 300 10.41 7.15 -8.89
N ASP A 301 9.85 7.43 -10.06
CA ASP A 301 9.23 8.72 -10.41
C ASP A 301 7.71 8.54 -10.55
N ALA A 302 6.96 8.99 -9.55
CA ALA A 302 5.51 8.86 -9.50
C ALA A 302 4.81 9.64 -10.62
N ALA A 303 5.29 10.85 -10.95
CA ALA A 303 4.68 11.69 -11.97
C ALA A 303 4.87 11.10 -13.39
N ARG A 304 6.07 10.59 -13.67
CA ARG A 304 6.36 9.87 -14.91
C ARG A 304 5.53 8.59 -14.99
N THR A 305 5.48 7.82 -13.91
CA THR A 305 4.70 6.59 -13.88
C THR A 305 3.22 6.86 -14.13
N LEU A 306 2.67 7.93 -13.55
CA LEU A 306 1.29 8.34 -13.80
C LEU A 306 1.05 8.62 -15.29
N ALA A 307 1.94 9.39 -15.92
CA ALA A 307 1.83 9.72 -17.34
C ALA A 307 1.89 8.48 -18.26
N ASP A 308 2.70 7.50 -17.90
CA ASP A 308 2.95 6.30 -18.71
C ASP A 308 2.05 5.10 -18.34
N THR A 309 1.19 5.22 -17.31
CA THR A 309 0.42 4.09 -16.73
C THR A 309 -0.36 3.29 -17.77
N GLU A 310 -1.19 3.95 -18.58
CA GLU A 310 -2.04 3.24 -19.56
C GLU A 310 -1.23 2.65 -20.72
N ALA A 311 -0.16 3.32 -21.15
CA ALA A 311 0.76 2.78 -22.14
C ALA A 311 1.50 1.54 -21.60
N ASN A 312 1.94 1.57 -20.37
CA ASN A 312 2.61 0.46 -19.70
C ASN A 312 1.68 -0.75 -19.52
N LYS A 313 0.43 -0.54 -19.09
CA LYS A 313 -0.57 -1.61 -18.96
C LYS A 313 -0.89 -2.24 -20.31
N THR A 314 -1.09 -1.42 -21.35
CA THR A 314 -1.35 -1.90 -22.71
C THR A 314 -0.18 -2.75 -23.22
N ARG A 315 1.05 -2.24 -23.11
CA ARG A 315 2.24 -2.97 -23.56
C ARG A 315 2.46 -4.26 -22.76
N PHE A 316 2.21 -4.24 -21.45
CA PHE A 316 2.28 -5.44 -20.63
C PHE A 316 1.26 -6.49 -21.09
N SER A 317 0.01 -6.08 -21.38
CA SER A 317 -1.02 -6.98 -21.92
C SER A 317 -0.61 -7.61 -23.26
N GLU A 318 0.01 -6.83 -24.15
CA GLU A 318 0.53 -7.31 -25.44
C GLU A 318 1.68 -8.31 -25.24
N VAL A 319 2.64 -8.02 -24.37
CA VAL A 319 3.82 -8.84 -24.11
C VAL A 319 3.43 -10.20 -23.49
N PHE A 320 2.52 -10.21 -22.51
CA PHE A 320 2.13 -11.44 -21.80
C PHE A 320 0.87 -12.10 -22.37
N GLY A 321 0.17 -11.49 -23.33
CA GLY A 321 -1.06 -12.02 -23.89
C GLY A 321 -2.22 -12.09 -22.89
N VAL A 322 -2.28 -11.16 -21.92
CA VAL A 322 -3.28 -11.09 -20.84
C VAL A 322 -4.20 -9.88 -21.00
N GLN A 323 -5.40 -9.95 -20.41
CA GLN A 323 -6.40 -8.86 -20.45
C GLN A 323 -6.88 -8.50 -19.05
#